data_ef9183af9f57625d210ed8ab17eebf68
#
_entry.id   ef9183af9f57625d210ed8ab17eebf68
#
_cell.length_a   1.000
_cell.length_b   1.000
_cell.length_c   1.000
_cell.angle_alpha   90.00
_cell.angle_beta   90.00
_cell.angle_gamma   90.00
#
_symmetry.space_group_name_H-M   'P 1'
#
loop_
_entity.id
_entity.type
_entity.pdbx_description
1 polymer ?
#
loop_
_entity_poly.entity_id
_entity_poly.type
_entity_poly.pdbx_seq_one_letter_code
_entity_poly.pdbx_strand_id
1 'polypeptide(L)'
;MKDIKRKYSFSDIEFKPYFTEEEVNFIKKLKLMKDVDKYMQGVVEFENGYGVSVLLGQLFHSDGKDTYEVAVTYDGHIINRYNEQWVECFLNRDEVEKLMNNVAGLNPIVVDSFDRGNYLVYNFDKYHIYIVSPGRENIYLFGSFYETRKATYEEREKIFERLRESLIF
;
A
#
# COMPACT_ATOMS: atom_id res chain seq x y z
N MET A 1 14.36 -25.26 12.78
CA MET A 1 12.90 -25.29 12.57
C MET A 1 12.61 -24.35 11.41
N LYS A 2 11.98 -24.82 10.34
CA LYS A 2 11.45 -23.90 9.30
C LYS A 2 10.28 -23.16 9.95
N ASP A 3 10.39 -21.85 10.09
CA ASP A 3 9.26 -21.01 10.47
C ASP A 3 8.14 -21.27 9.45
N ILE A 4 7.08 -21.90 9.92
CA ILE A 4 5.87 -22.08 9.11
C ILE A 4 5.25 -20.69 9.01
N LYS A 5 5.57 -19.96 7.93
CA LYS A 5 4.95 -18.66 7.67
C LYS A 5 3.44 -18.86 7.61
N ARG A 6 2.71 -18.03 8.36
CA ARG A 6 1.24 -18.02 8.36
C ARG A 6 0.76 -17.87 6.91
N LYS A 7 -0.14 -18.74 6.50
CA LYS A 7 -0.84 -18.61 5.22
C LYS A 7 -2.13 -17.81 5.45
N TYR A 8 -2.33 -16.79 4.66
CA TYR A 8 -3.52 -15.95 4.69
C TYR A 8 -4.55 -16.45 3.69
N SER A 9 -5.83 -16.35 4.04
CA SER A 9 -6.95 -16.66 3.17
C SER A 9 -7.83 -15.44 2.96
N PHE A 10 -8.67 -15.46 1.94
CA PHE A 10 -9.61 -14.37 1.69
C PHE A 10 -10.56 -14.13 2.89
N SER A 11 -10.86 -15.18 3.67
CA SER A 11 -11.68 -15.08 4.88
C SER A 11 -11.02 -14.34 6.05
N ASP A 12 -9.71 -14.07 5.99
CA ASP A 12 -9.03 -13.22 6.98
C ASP A 12 -9.37 -11.72 6.79
N ILE A 13 -10.03 -11.35 5.67
CA ILE A 13 -10.42 -9.98 5.39
C ILE A 13 -11.77 -9.70 6.06
N GLU A 14 -11.75 -8.83 7.06
CA GLU A 14 -12.96 -8.30 7.69
C GLU A 14 -13.43 -7.06 6.95
N PHE A 15 -14.46 -7.21 6.12
CA PHE A 15 -15.03 -6.10 5.37
C PHE A 15 -15.92 -5.24 6.26
N LYS A 16 -15.73 -3.91 6.17
CA LYS A 16 -16.55 -2.89 6.84
C LYS A 16 -17.10 -1.91 5.79
N PRO A 17 -18.23 -1.23 6.07
CA PRO A 17 -18.70 -0.15 5.20
C PRO A 17 -17.59 0.87 4.95
N TYR A 18 -17.41 1.25 3.69
CA TYR A 18 -16.40 2.25 3.31
C TYR A 18 -16.82 3.66 3.77
N PHE A 19 -18.11 3.97 3.63
CA PHE A 19 -18.69 5.24 4.07
C PHE A 19 -19.36 5.09 5.43
N THR A 20 -19.28 6.13 6.24
CA THR A 20 -20.05 6.24 7.47
C THR A 20 -21.54 6.35 7.19
N GLU A 21 -22.39 6.08 8.18
CA GLU A 21 -23.83 6.20 8.04
C GLU A 21 -24.27 7.63 7.66
N GLU A 22 -23.60 8.64 8.22
CA GLU A 22 -23.84 10.05 7.90
C GLU A 22 -23.51 10.37 6.43
N GLU A 23 -22.35 9.89 5.96
CA GLU A 23 -21.93 10.04 4.56
C GLU A 23 -22.88 9.34 3.61
N VAL A 24 -23.31 8.11 3.92
CA VAL A 24 -24.31 7.36 3.13
C VAL A 24 -25.61 8.17 3.01
N ASN A 25 -26.12 8.69 4.13
CA ASN A 25 -27.34 9.47 4.15
C ASN A 25 -27.22 10.77 3.35
N PHE A 26 -26.09 11.45 3.45
CA PHE A 26 -25.79 12.66 2.70
C PHE A 26 -25.72 12.38 1.19
N ILE A 27 -24.98 11.35 0.78
CA ILE A 27 -24.79 10.95 -0.62
C ILE A 27 -26.15 10.54 -1.23
N LYS A 28 -26.95 9.77 -0.51
CA LYS A 28 -28.31 9.37 -0.93
C LYS A 28 -29.24 10.57 -1.09
N LYS A 29 -29.20 11.50 -0.15
CA LYS A 29 -30.01 12.73 -0.18
C LYS A 29 -29.71 13.56 -1.43
N LEU A 30 -28.43 13.68 -1.79
CA LEU A 30 -27.98 14.43 -2.96
C LEU A 30 -28.06 13.63 -4.28
N LYS A 31 -28.42 12.35 -4.22
CA LYS A 31 -28.47 11.43 -5.38
C LYS A 31 -27.14 11.36 -6.15
N LEU A 32 -26.03 11.52 -5.46
CA LEU A 32 -24.69 11.57 -6.06
C LEU A 32 -24.21 10.20 -6.55
N MET A 33 -24.60 9.13 -5.86
CA MET A 33 -24.16 7.77 -6.15
C MET A 33 -25.28 6.76 -5.92
N LYS A 34 -25.30 5.72 -6.75
CA LYS A 34 -26.14 4.53 -6.53
C LYS A 34 -25.41 3.55 -5.60
N ASP A 35 -26.20 2.79 -4.85
CA ASP A 35 -25.71 1.66 -4.04
C ASP A 35 -24.53 2.01 -3.11
N VAL A 36 -24.49 3.24 -2.60
CA VAL A 36 -23.40 3.75 -1.74
C VAL A 36 -23.19 2.91 -0.49
N ASP A 37 -24.21 2.25 0.00
CA ASP A 37 -24.20 1.33 1.14
C ASP A 37 -23.54 -0.03 0.84
N LYS A 38 -23.24 -0.32 -0.42
CA LYS A 38 -22.55 -1.55 -0.83
C LYS A 38 -21.03 -1.40 -0.97
N TYR A 39 -20.51 -0.18 -0.76
CA TYR A 39 -19.07 0.05 -0.78
C TYR A 39 -18.43 -0.46 0.50
N MET A 40 -17.48 -1.36 0.36
CA MET A 40 -16.82 -2.03 1.47
C MET A 40 -15.32 -1.90 1.37
N GLN A 41 -14.67 -1.90 2.52
CA GLN A 41 -13.22 -1.95 2.66
C GLN A 41 -12.83 -3.01 3.69
N GLY A 42 -11.83 -3.80 3.39
CA GLY A 42 -11.16 -4.66 4.34
C GLY A 42 -9.66 -4.38 4.35
N VAL A 43 -9.06 -4.36 5.53
CA VAL A 43 -7.61 -4.14 5.69
C VAL A 43 -7.03 -5.33 6.41
N VAL A 44 -5.92 -5.86 5.89
CA VAL A 44 -5.15 -6.92 6.54
C VAL A 44 -3.71 -6.47 6.63
N GLU A 45 -3.16 -6.50 7.84
CA GLU A 45 -1.75 -6.23 8.09
C GLU A 45 -1.00 -7.53 8.35
N PHE A 46 0.23 -7.63 7.85
CA PHE A 46 1.08 -8.80 7.95
C PHE A 46 2.22 -8.57 8.94
N GLU A 47 2.79 -9.64 9.48
CA GLU A 47 3.88 -9.58 10.46
C GLU A 47 5.14 -8.89 9.94
N ASN A 48 5.33 -8.82 8.62
CA ASN A 48 6.46 -8.16 7.97
C ASN A 48 6.29 -6.64 7.79
N GLY A 49 5.21 -6.06 8.32
CA GLY A 49 4.89 -4.62 8.23
C GLY A 49 4.12 -4.23 6.96
N TYR A 50 4.03 -5.12 5.99
CA TYR A 50 3.16 -4.93 4.83
C TYR A 50 1.69 -5.20 5.17
N GLY A 51 0.82 -4.76 4.30
CA GLY A 51 -0.60 -5.05 4.37
C GLY A 51 -1.27 -4.90 3.02
N VAL A 52 -2.56 -5.13 3.01
CA VAL A 52 -3.42 -4.87 1.87
C VAL A 52 -4.67 -4.13 2.31
N SER A 53 -5.10 -3.18 1.49
CA SER A 53 -6.42 -2.55 1.57
C SER A 53 -7.24 -3.04 0.40
N VAL A 54 -8.32 -3.77 0.69
CA VAL A 54 -9.17 -4.43 -0.31
C VAL A 54 -10.48 -3.67 -0.40
N LEU A 55 -10.81 -3.16 -1.56
CA LEU A 55 -11.97 -2.34 -1.84
C LEU A 55 -12.96 -3.07 -2.74
N LEU A 56 -14.23 -2.98 -2.39
CA LEU A 56 -15.35 -3.47 -3.17
C LEU A 56 -16.31 -2.32 -3.45
N GLY A 57 -16.64 -2.07 -4.72
CA GLY A 57 -17.56 -1.03 -5.13
C GLY A 57 -17.26 -0.52 -6.54
N GLN A 58 -18.29 -0.08 -7.25
CA GLN A 58 -18.17 0.32 -8.67
C GLN A 58 -17.33 1.58 -8.91
N LEU A 59 -17.09 2.42 -7.89
CA LEU A 59 -16.17 3.57 -8.00
C LEU A 59 -14.69 3.18 -7.90
N PHE A 60 -14.44 2.02 -7.34
CA PHE A 60 -13.14 1.40 -7.33
C PHE A 60 -12.97 0.58 -8.61
N HIS A 61 -11.77 0.18 -8.93
CA HIS A 61 -11.52 -0.73 -10.04
C HIS A 61 -11.97 -2.17 -9.67
N SER A 62 -13.29 -2.31 -9.57
CA SER A 62 -14.05 -3.48 -9.11
C SER A 62 -15.42 -3.49 -9.82
N ASP A 63 -16.00 -4.66 -10.01
CA ASP A 63 -17.36 -4.78 -10.57
C ASP A 63 -18.46 -4.56 -9.51
N GLY A 64 -18.06 -4.37 -8.25
CA GLY A 64 -18.98 -4.19 -7.12
C GLY A 64 -19.63 -5.48 -6.63
N LYS A 65 -19.20 -6.65 -7.11
CA LYS A 65 -19.76 -7.97 -6.77
C LYS A 65 -18.69 -8.98 -6.38
N ASP A 66 -17.89 -9.39 -7.34
CA ASP A 66 -16.96 -10.53 -7.22
C ASP A 66 -15.51 -10.18 -7.51
N THR A 67 -15.22 -8.93 -7.91
CA THR A 67 -13.88 -8.43 -8.12
C THR A 67 -13.56 -7.28 -7.17
N TYR A 68 -12.28 -7.08 -6.89
CA TYR A 68 -11.77 -6.19 -5.87
C TYR A 68 -10.64 -5.33 -6.43
N GLU A 69 -10.53 -4.10 -5.93
CA GLU A 69 -9.31 -3.30 -6.05
C GLU A 69 -8.47 -3.53 -4.78
N VAL A 70 -7.19 -3.80 -4.93
CA VAL A 70 -6.29 -4.07 -3.81
C VAL A 70 -5.10 -3.13 -3.87
N ALA A 71 -4.95 -2.29 -2.87
CA ALA A 71 -3.76 -1.50 -2.64
C ALA A 71 -2.83 -2.23 -1.66
N VAL A 72 -1.55 -2.33 -2.01
CA VAL A 72 -0.53 -2.86 -1.10
C VAL A 72 -0.01 -1.72 -0.24
N THR A 73 0.07 -1.98 1.07
CA THR A 73 0.46 -1.00 2.08
C THR A 73 1.71 -1.45 2.83
N TYR A 74 2.40 -0.48 3.43
CA TYR A 74 3.41 -0.70 4.45
C TYR A 74 3.19 0.30 5.57
N ASP A 75 3.13 -0.18 6.81
CA ASP A 75 2.77 0.64 7.98
C ASP A 75 1.51 1.50 7.76
N GLY A 76 0.49 0.90 7.12
CA GLY A 76 -0.80 1.53 6.82
C GLY A 76 -0.82 2.50 5.64
N HIS A 77 0.31 2.73 4.96
CA HIS A 77 0.40 3.65 3.81
C HIS A 77 0.56 2.89 2.50
N ILE A 78 -0.15 3.33 1.46
CA ILE A 78 -0.02 2.73 0.12
C ILE A 78 1.41 2.95 -0.38
N ILE A 79 2.05 1.88 -0.83
CA ILE A 79 3.41 1.92 -1.35
C ILE A 79 3.44 1.99 -2.87
N ASN A 80 4.55 2.47 -3.42
CA ASN A 80 4.78 2.48 -4.85
C ASN A 80 5.53 1.23 -5.31
N ARG A 81 5.17 0.76 -6.49
CA ARG A 81 5.87 -0.25 -7.26
C ARG A 81 6.11 0.30 -8.66
N TYR A 82 7.32 0.25 -9.16
CA TYR A 82 7.66 0.80 -10.49
C TYR A 82 7.26 2.27 -10.72
N ASN A 83 7.35 3.12 -9.67
CA ASN A 83 6.97 4.54 -9.67
C ASN A 83 5.47 4.85 -9.68
N GLU A 84 4.63 3.85 -9.56
CA GLU A 84 3.18 3.98 -9.43
C GLU A 84 2.73 3.39 -8.11
N GLN A 85 1.61 3.85 -7.58
CA GLN A 85 1.00 3.21 -6.42
C GLN A 85 0.76 1.74 -6.74
N TRP A 86 1.15 0.85 -5.81
CA TRP A 86 0.91 -0.57 -5.99
C TRP A 86 -0.55 -0.89 -5.73
N VAL A 87 -1.33 -0.77 -6.78
CA VAL A 87 -2.76 -1.07 -6.80
C VAL A 87 -3.02 -2.08 -7.91
N GLU A 88 -3.65 -3.18 -7.54
CA GLU A 88 -4.10 -4.21 -8.46
C GLU A 88 -5.62 -4.12 -8.60
N CYS A 89 -6.12 -4.20 -9.81
CA CYS A 89 -7.51 -3.92 -10.15
C CYS A 89 -8.24 -5.18 -10.60
N PHE A 90 -9.54 -5.26 -10.33
CA PHE A 90 -10.44 -6.33 -10.79
C PHE A 90 -10.00 -7.74 -10.40
N LEU A 91 -9.33 -7.88 -9.25
CA LEU A 91 -8.91 -9.19 -8.74
C LEU A 91 -10.11 -9.99 -8.23
N ASN A 92 -10.21 -11.27 -8.60
CA ASN A 92 -11.12 -12.20 -7.95
C ASN A 92 -10.57 -12.64 -6.59
N ARG A 93 -11.34 -13.41 -5.82
CA ARG A 93 -10.96 -13.86 -4.46
C ARG A 93 -9.64 -14.63 -4.42
N ASP A 94 -9.42 -15.53 -5.36
CA ASP A 94 -8.21 -16.35 -5.41
C ASP A 94 -6.98 -15.52 -5.73
N GLU A 95 -7.13 -14.52 -6.61
CA GLU A 95 -6.08 -13.57 -6.94
C GLU A 95 -5.75 -12.64 -5.76
N VAL A 96 -6.76 -12.17 -5.02
CA VAL A 96 -6.57 -11.41 -3.77
C VAL A 96 -5.79 -12.26 -2.76
N GLU A 97 -6.21 -13.50 -2.51
CA GLU A 97 -5.53 -14.41 -1.60
C GLU A 97 -4.08 -14.68 -2.02
N LYS A 98 -3.83 -14.87 -3.32
CA LYS A 98 -2.48 -15.03 -3.87
C LYS A 98 -1.63 -13.79 -3.64
N LEU A 99 -2.18 -12.60 -3.89
CA LEU A 99 -1.49 -11.33 -3.64
C LEU A 99 -1.16 -11.16 -2.16
N MET A 100 -2.11 -11.43 -1.24
CA MET A 100 -1.89 -11.38 0.20
C MET A 100 -0.71 -12.26 0.63
N ASN A 101 -0.65 -13.50 0.15
CA ASN A 101 0.42 -14.43 0.50
C ASN A 101 1.77 -14.03 -0.12
N ASN A 102 1.78 -13.48 -1.32
CA ASN A 102 2.99 -12.94 -1.94
C ASN A 102 3.53 -11.75 -1.13
N VAL A 103 2.66 -10.81 -0.76
CA VAL A 103 3.03 -9.61 0.02
C VAL A 103 3.48 -9.99 1.43
N ALA A 104 2.79 -10.91 2.09
CA ALA A 104 3.18 -11.43 3.40
C ALA A 104 4.53 -12.19 3.38
N GLY A 105 4.95 -12.63 2.20
CA GLY A 105 6.25 -13.28 1.99
C GLY A 105 7.42 -12.32 1.74
N LEU A 106 7.16 -11.03 1.52
CA LEU A 106 8.20 -10.04 1.26
C LEU A 106 9.09 -9.81 2.48
N ASN A 107 10.35 -9.46 2.22
CA ASN A 107 11.24 -9.03 3.29
C ASN A 107 10.75 -7.69 3.85
N PRO A 108 10.80 -7.51 5.19
CA PRO A 108 10.45 -6.23 5.80
C PRO A 108 11.31 -5.11 5.21
N ILE A 109 10.66 -4.01 4.87
CA ILE A 109 11.39 -2.77 4.61
C ILE A 109 11.83 -2.25 5.98
N VAL A 110 13.13 -2.05 6.18
CA VAL A 110 13.64 -1.44 7.44
C VAL A 110 13.38 0.06 7.36
N VAL A 111 12.16 0.50 7.75
CA VAL A 111 11.77 1.89 7.48
C VAL A 111 10.64 2.39 8.34
N ASP A 112 10.77 3.62 8.76
CA ASP A 112 9.63 4.49 9.03
C ASP A 112 9.14 5.05 7.70
N SER A 113 8.00 4.60 7.20
CA SER A 113 7.41 5.12 5.98
C SER A 113 6.18 5.94 6.27
N PHE A 114 6.07 7.08 5.64
CA PHE A 114 4.81 7.82 5.59
C PHE A 114 4.60 8.38 4.19
N ASP A 115 3.36 8.39 3.76
CA ASP A 115 2.99 8.97 2.47
C ASP A 115 2.82 10.49 2.64
N ARG A 116 3.52 11.25 1.80
CA ARG A 116 3.30 12.68 1.61
C ARG A 116 2.86 12.92 0.16
N GLY A 117 1.68 12.47 -0.17
CA GLY A 117 1.17 12.56 -1.54
C GLY A 117 1.95 11.63 -2.49
N ASN A 118 2.74 12.18 -3.40
CA ASN A 118 3.47 11.39 -4.39
C ASN A 118 4.85 10.88 -3.93
N TYR A 119 5.13 10.95 -2.63
CA TYR A 119 6.43 10.57 -2.08
C TYR A 119 6.30 9.46 -1.06
N LEU A 120 7.12 8.42 -1.21
CA LEU A 120 7.36 7.45 -0.17
C LEU A 120 8.63 7.82 0.58
N VAL A 121 8.53 7.80 1.90
CA VAL A 121 9.66 8.10 2.77
C VAL A 121 10.16 6.80 3.35
N TYR A 122 11.44 6.52 3.16
CA TYR A 122 12.10 5.34 3.69
C TYR A 122 13.21 5.73 4.65
N ASN A 123 13.37 5.00 5.74
CA ASN A 123 14.55 5.09 6.58
C ASN A 123 15.59 4.10 6.03
N PHE A 124 16.65 4.59 5.44
CA PHE A 124 17.70 3.78 4.85
C PHE A 124 18.85 3.50 5.79
N ASP A 125 19.07 4.38 6.74
CA ASP A 125 20.06 4.33 7.78
C ASP A 125 19.44 4.89 9.06
N LYS A 126 20.03 4.61 10.22
CA LYS A 126 19.54 5.11 11.52
C LYS A 126 19.31 6.62 11.57
N TYR A 127 19.90 7.36 10.66
CA TYR A 127 19.97 8.82 10.70
C TYR A 127 19.39 9.53 9.48
N HIS A 128 18.95 8.84 8.44
CA HIS A 128 18.55 9.47 7.19
C HIS A 128 17.25 8.90 6.64
N ILE A 129 16.32 9.78 6.38
CA ILE A 129 15.04 9.48 5.72
C ILE A 129 15.18 9.89 4.27
N TYR A 130 14.85 8.98 3.36
CA TYR A 130 14.94 9.21 1.93
C TYR A 130 13.54 9.34 1.34
N ILE A 131 13.34 10.36 0.54
CA ILE A 131 12.11 10.52 -0.26
C ILE A 131 12.43 10.08 -1.68
N VAL A 132 11.70 9.09 -2.16
CA VAL A 132 11.75 8.64 -3.54
C VAL A 132 10.57 9.25 -4.27
N SER A 133 10.82 10.19 -5.17
CA SER A 133 9.77 10.73 -6.02
C SER A 133 9.35 9.71 -7.09
N PRO A 134 8.12 9.76 -7.58
CA PRO A 134 7.61 8.82 -8.58
C PRO A 134 8.48 8.69 -9.83
N GLY A 135 9.22 9.72 -10.20
CA GLY A 135 10.09 9.74 -11.38
C GLY A 135 11.48 9.13 -11.20
N ARG A 136 11.81 8.55 -10.04
CA ARG A 136 13.16 8.04 -9.69
C ARG A 136 14.32 9.04 -9.84
N GLU A 137 14.09 10.18 -10.44
CA GLU A 137 15.13 11.18 -10.73
C GLU A 137 15.46 12.05 -9.53
N ASN A 138 14.54 12.16 -8.57
CA ASN A 138 14.66 13.03 -7.43
C ASN A 138 14.56 12.25 -6.11
N ILE A 139 15.71 11.83 -5.60
CA ILE A 139 15.82 11.26 -4.27
C ILE A 139 16.41 12.32 -3.35
N TYR A 140 15.68 12.63 -2.27
CA TYR A 140 16.09 13.59 -1.28
C TYR A 140 16.41 12.89 0.03
N LEU A 141 17.52 13.28 0.63
CA LEU A 141 17.90 12.86 1.96
C LEU A 141 17.42 13.91 2.97
N PHE A 142 16.72 13.46 3.99
CA PHE A 142 16.44 14.28 5.16
C PHE A 142 17.43 13.90 6.27
N GLY A 143 18.36 14.80 6.55
CA GLY A 143 19.04 14.82 7.82
C GLY A 143 18.09 15.36 8.88
N SER A 144 18.24 14.92 10.13
CA SER A 144 17.41 15.31 11.29
C SER A 144 16.46 16.49 11.08
N PHE A 145 15.20 16.20 10.81
CA PHE A 145 13.99 17.03 10.74
C PHE A 145 13.98 18.30 9.86
N TYR A 146 15.08 18.93 9.49
CA TYR A 146 15.09 20.22 8.82
C TYR A 146 16.04 20.38 7.64
N GLU A 147 16.98 19.48 7.45
CA GLU A 147 17.91 19.55 6.33
C GLU A 147 17.54 18.53 5.24
N THR A 148 17.07 19.04 4.13
CA THR A 148 16.82 18.24 2.92
C THR A 148 17.94 18.51 1.93
N ARG A 149 18.59 17.44 1.48
CA ARG A 149 19.50 17.53 0.36
C ARG A 149 19.20 16.47 -0.70
N LYS A 150 19.55 16.74 -1.94
CA LYS A 150 19.47 15.75 -3.00
C LYS A 150 20.51 14.64 -2.75
N ALA A 151 20.10 13.38 -2.94
CA ALA A 151 21.03 12.25 -2.85
C ALA A 151 22.10 12.34 -3.93
N THR A 152 23.31 11.93 -3.59
CA THR A 152 24.37 11.72 -4.58
C THR A 152 24.04 10.52 -5.46
N TYR A 153 24.71 10.39 -6.59
CA TYR A 153 24.52 9.24 -7.47
C TYR A 153 24.77 7.91 -6.75
N GLU A 154 25.85 7.82 -5.97
CA GLU A 154 26.20 6.61 -5.21
C GLU A 154 25.16 6.25 -4.14
N GLU A 155 24.68 7.24 -3.41
CA GLU A 155 23.59 7.06 -2.42
C GLU A 155 22.32 6.57 -3.11
N ARG A 156 21.97 7.14 -4.24
CA ARG A 156 20.81 6.75 -5.04
C ARG A 156 20.90 5.29 -5.49
N GLU A 157 22.04 4.85 -6.00
CA GLU A 157 22.24 3.47 -6.42
C GLU A 157 22.12 2.49 -5.23
N LYS A 158 22.68 2.80 -4.07
CA LYS A 158 22.51 2.00 -2.86
C LYS A 158 21.07 1.91 -2.38
N ILE A 159 20.32 3.02 -2.49
CA ILE A 159 18.89 3.05 -2.16
C ILE A 159 18.12 2.12 -3.11
N PHE A 160 18.38 2.22 -4.41
CA PHE A 160 17.72 1.36 -5.39
C PHE A 160 18.09 -0.11 -5.24
N GLU A 161 19.33 -0.42 -4.91
CA GLU A 161 19.76 -1.79 -4.65
C GLU A 161 18.99 -2.38 -3.47
N ARG A 162 18.88 -1.67 -2.36
CA ARG A 162 18.08 -2.12 -1.20
C ARG A 162 16.58 -2.18 -1.49
N LEU A 163 16.05 -1.24 -2.25
CA LEU A 163 14.64 -1.30 -2.67
C LEU A 163 14.37 -2.51 -3.56
N ARG A 164 15.32 -2.90 -4.43
CA ARG A 164 15.21 -4.13 -5.22
C ARG A 164 15.26 -5.39 -4.35
N GLU A 165 16.08 -5.41 -3.31
CA GLU A 165 16.18 -6.52 -2.36
C GLU A 165 14.93 -6.67 -1.51
N SER A 166 14.28 -5.55 -1.13
CA SER A 166 13.09 -5.55 -0.28
C SER A 166 11.78 -5.67 -1.07
N LEU A 167 11.73 -5.11 -2.27
CA LEU A 167 10.61 -5.24 -3.20
C LEU A 167 11.01 -6.32 -4.21
N ILE A 168 10.52 -7.52 -4.05
CA ILE A 168 10.72 -8.57 -5.07
C ILE A 168 10.03 -8.08 -6.35
N PHE A 169 10.84 -7.71 -7.30
CA PHE A 169 10.43 -7.36 -8.64
C PHE A 169 10.15 -8.61 -9.45
#